data_1d6b83fe390f2447f267533385840145
#
_entry.id   1d6b83fe390f2447f267533385840145
#
_cell.length_a   1.000
_cell.length_b   1.000
_cell.length_c   1.000
_cell.angle_alpha   90.00
_cell.angle_beta   90.00
_cell.angle_gamma   90.00
#
_symmetry.space_group_name_H-M   'P 1'
#
loop_
_entity.id
_entity.type
_entity.pdbx_description
1 polymer ?
#
loop_
_entity_poly.entity_id
_entity_poly.type
_entity_poly.pdbx_seq_one_letter_code
_entity_poly.pdbx_strand_id
1 'polypeptide(L)'
;MGHLVGKDIYKQLGEKLDGSIVRMPWNQPMKEMLTALYTPAEAELILAMPYRPASLERIASLTRIDQTKLQYMLDGLCKKGLVCDIWNETQYQYMVSPFVVGFFEFTMMRTGKDLPQKKWAELFQAYMFGNNDFFAANFQDDQQVSIMRTLPYEETVANDPHVEVLDYERAEALIQDKKSFAVGICSCRHEKHHLGERQCTVPLDTCTTIGDGAEFLIRNNLARRSSKEEMLDILDRSKELGFTLTADNVKQDVGFICHCCGCCCNLLNGVRHTGYTNILISSSFVAECNTEECIGCGVCERKCPVDAISMQPQYGAVIDGKRPNKVAVIDTDRCLGCGVCALQCKPKALTLVKATKRIIHPEDTFERAILQSLERGTLQNLLFDNPNSTAETFMRSVIGGFLKLPAVKKQLMGDKLRSRFLDTLRKVAGE
;
A
#
# COMPACT_ATOMS: atom_id res chain seq x y z
N MET A 1 -23.87 -17.31 37.07
CA MET A 1 -22.95 -16.52 36.26
C MET A 1 -21.77 -17.43 35.94
N GLY A 2 -21.83 -18.10 34.79
CA GLY A 2 -20.78 -19.03 34.40
C GLY A 2 -19.62 -18.20 33.82
N HIS A 3 -18.43 -18.38 34.37
CA HIS A 3 -17.20 -17.96 33.78
C HIS A 3 -17.04 -18.68 32.43
N LEU A 4 -17.46 -18.04 31.32
CA LEU A 4 -16.83 -18.26 30.02
C LEU A 4 -15.36 -17.90 30.24
N VAL A 5 -14.49 -18.92 30.33
CA VAL A 5 -13.05 -18.78 30.21
C VAL A 5 -12.84 -18.10 28.85
N GLY A 6 -12.70 -16.78 28.87
CA GLY A 6 -12.75 -15.95 27.67
C GLY A 6 -11.61 -16.34 26.75
N LYS A 7 -11.94 -16.75 25.53
CA LYS A 7 -10.98 -16.71 24.44
C LYS A 7 -10.39 -15.29 24.44
N ASP A 8 -9.07 -15.19 24.44
CA ASP A 8 -8.35 -13.91 24.40
C ASP A 8 -8.95 -13.04 23.28
N ILE A 9 -9.63 -11.93 23.64
CA ILE A 9 -10.35 -11.08 22.69
C ILE A 9 -9.42 -10.53 21.61
N TYR A 10 -8.18 -10.23 21.96
CA TYR A 10 -7.18 -9.73 21.03
C TYR A 10 -6.71 -10.83 20.06
N LYS A 11 -6.72 -12.09 20.48
CA LYS A 11 -6.47 -13.21 19.59
C LYS A 11 -7.59 -13.36 18.55
N GLN A 12 -8.85 -13.27 18.98
CA GLN A 12 -9.99 -13.29 18.05
C GLN A 12 -9.93 -12.10 17.08
N LEU A 13 -9.59 -10.90 17.59
CA LEU A 13 -9.40 -9.72 16.76
C LEU A 13 -8.28 -9.94 15.73
N GLY A 14 -7.14 -10.49 16.13
CA GLY A 14 -6.05 -10.85 15.24
C GLY A 14 -6.48 -11.84 14.15
N GLU A 15 -7.21 -12.90 14.52
CA GLU A 15 -7.76 -13.88 13.56
C GLU A 15 -8.70 -13.22 12.55
N LYS A 16 -9.54 -12.27 13.00
CA LYS A 16 -10.40 -11.50 12.10
C LYS A 16 -9.59 -10.62 11.15
N LEU A 17 -8.62 -9.88 11.66
CA LEU A 17 -7.79 -8.99 10.85
C LEU A 17 -6.93 -9.76 9.85
N ASP A 18 -6.44 -10.97 10.20
CA ASP A 18 -5.76 -11.85 9.24
C ASP A 18 -6.70 -12.35 8.12
N GLY A 19 -8.00 -12.33 8.34
CA GLY A 19 -9.02 -12.60 7.31
C GLY A 19 -9.32 -11.44 6.37
N SER A 20 -8.66 -10.30 6.51
CA SER A 20 -8.87 -9.08 5.70
C SER A 20 -8.16 -9.15 4.34
N ILE A 21 -8.36 -8.11 3.50
CA ILE A 21 -7.70 -7.95 2.19
C ILE A 21 -6.18 -7.94 2.34
N VAL A 22 -5.66 -7.22 3.35
CA VAL A 22 -4.25 -7.28 3.75
C VAL A 22 -4.17 -8.16 4.98
N ARG A 23 -3.53 -9.30 4.85
CA ARG A 23 -3.41 -10.29 5.92
C ARG A 23 -2.54 -9.78 7.07
N MET A 24 -2.91 -10.16 8.26
CA MET A 24 -2.20 -9.82 9.49
C MET A 24 -1.94 -11.08 10.33
N PRO A 25 -0.92 -11.89 9.98
CA PRO A 25 -0.60 -13.11 10.70
C PRO A 25 -0.41 -12.88 12.20
N TRP A 26 -1.00 -13.77 12.99
CA TRP A 26 -0.94 -13.69 14.45
C TRP A 26 0.44 -14.06 15.00
N ASN A 27 1.05 -13.15 15.76
CA ASN A 27 2.28 -13.38 16.50
C ASN A 27 2.30 -12.49 17.76
N GLN A 28 3.37 -12.57 18.55
CA GLN A 28 3.46 -11.79 19.79
C GLN A 28 3.50 -10.27 19.56
N PRO A 29 4.27 -9.71 18.61
CA PRO A 29 4.19 -8.29 18.28
C PRO A 29 2.78 -7.83 17.87
N MET A 30 2.04 -8.65 17.11
CA MET A 30 0.65 -8.36 16.74
C MET A 30 -0.24 -8.24 18.00
N LYS A 31 -0.12 -9.16 18.93
CA LYS A 31 -0.88 -9.11 20.20
C LYS A 31 -0.62 -7.81 20.96
N GLU A 32 0.65 -7.46 21.12
CA GLU A 32 1.05 -6.25 21.82
C GLU A 32 0.55 -4.98 21.13
N MET A 33 0.63 -4.95 19.81
CA MET A 33 0.13 -3.85 18.98
C MET A 33 -1.40 -3.68 19.13
N LEU A 34 -2.17 -4.76 19.00
CA LEU A 34 -3.63 -4.68 19.17
C LEU A 34 -4.03 -4.27 20.57
N THR A 35 -3.33 -4.75 21.60
CA THR A 35 -3.57 -4.37 23.00
C THR A 35 -3.25 -2.88 23.24
N ALA A 36 -2.27 -2.32 22.54
CA ALA A 36 -1.91 -0.90 22.65
C ALA A 36 -2.87 0.03 21.90
N LEU A 37 -3.53 -0.44 20.83
CA LEU A 37 -4.36 0.37 19.96
C LEU A 37 -5.85 0.29 20.27
N TYR A 38 -6.34 -0.86 20.71
CA TYR A 38 -7.77 -1.12 20.97
C TYR A 38 -8.06 -1.34 22.43
N THR A 39 -9.11 -0.70 22.93
CA THR A 39 -9.74 -1.12 24.17
C THR A 39 -10.52 -2.42 23.98
N PRO A 40 -10.85 -3.19 25.05
CA PRO A 40 -11.67 -4.39 24.90
C PRO A 40 -13.02 -4.13 24.22
N ALA A 41 -13.70 -3.03 24.54
CA ALA A 41 -14.99 -2.68 23.95
C ALA A 41 -14.87 -2.33 22.45
N GLU A 42 -13.78 -1.69 22.04
CA GLU A 42 -13.49 -1.44 20.62
C GLU A 42 -13.17 -2.74 19.89
N ALA A 43 -12.41 -3.64 20.50
CA ALA A 43 -12.12 -4.96 19.94
C ALA A 43 -13.42 -5.77 19.72
N GLU A 44 -14.35 -5.76 20.69
CA GLU A 44 -15.68 -6.38 20.56
C GLU A 44 -16.47 -5.79 19.39
N LEU A 45 -16.47 -4.46 19.24
CA LEU A 45 -17.12 -3.80 18.13
C LEU A 45 -16.52 -4.24 16.78
N ILE A 46 -15.19 -4.20 16.64
CA ILE A 46 -14.52 -4.63 15.41
C ILE A 46 -14.83 -6.10 15.08
N LEU A 47 -14.88 -6.99 16.07
CA LEU A 47 -15.25 -8.39 15.85
C LEU A 47 -16.65 -8.55 15.27
N ALA A 48 -17.58 -7.70 15.66
CA ALA A 48 -18.97 -7.73 15.18
C ALA A 48 -19.19 -6.95 13.87
N MET A 49 -18.23 -6.12 13.41
CA MET A 49 -18.33 -5.43 12.11
C MET A 49 -18.20 -6.40 10.94
N PRO A 50 -18.86 -6.17 9.80
CA PRO A 50 -18.62 -6.92 8.57
C PRO A 50 -17.24 -6.63 7.98
N TYR A 51 -16.78 -7.43 7.01
CA TYR A 51 -15.53 -7.19 6.28
C TYR A 51 -15.66 -6.10 5.20
N ARG A 52 -16.86 -5.98 4.61
CA ARG A 52 -17.16 -4.94 3.62
C ARG A 52 -17.54 -3.62 4.30
N PRO A 53 -17.41 -2.49 3.62
CA PRO A 53 -18.00 -1.24 4.07
C PRO A 53 -19.49 -1.40 4.39
N ALA A 54 -19.96 -0.83 5.49
CA ALA A 54 -21.34 -0.97 5.94
C ALA A 54 -21.86 0.34 6.56
N SER A 55 -23.15 0.60 6.37
CA SER A 55 -23.81 1.74 6.99
C SER A 55 -23.92 1.61 8.51
N LEU A 56 -24.14 2.72 9.20
CA LEU A 56 -24.37 2.75 10.63
C LEU A 56 -25.53 1.82 11.04
N GLU A 57 -26.62 1.82 10.29
CA GLU A 57 -27.82 1.00 10.53
C GLU A 57 -27.48 -0.49 10.45
N ARG A 58 -26.71 -0.89 9.43
CA ARG A 58 -26.29 -2.30 9.27
C ARG A 58 -25.41 -2.72 10.42
N ILE A 59 -24.42 -1.91 10.83
CA ILE A 59 -23.53 -2.23 11.94
C ILE A 59 -24.35 -2.28 13.24
N ALA A 60 -25.27 -1.34 13.48
CA ALA A 60 -26.16 -1.35 14.65
C ALA A 60 -27.00 -2.64 14.73
N SER A 61 -27.54 -3.10 13.58
CA SER A 61 -28.29 -4.34 13.52
C SER A 61 -27.44 -5.60 13.85
N LEU A 62 -26.18 -5.60 13.41
CA LEU A 62 -25.25 -6.71 13.69
C LEU A 62 -24.73 -6.73 15.12
N THR A 63 -24.45 -5.55 15.69
CA THR A 63 -23.85 -5.38 17.02
C THR A 63 -24.89 -5.30 18.12
N ARG A 64 -26.14 -4.95 17.80
CA ARG A 64 -27.23 -4.62 18.72
C ARG A 64 -26.87 -3.45 19.66
N ILE A 65 -25.98 -2.57 19.23
CA ILE A 65 -25.62 -1.34 19.94
C ILE A 65 -26.56 -0.23 19.43
N ASP A 66 -27.03 0.61 20.35
CA ASP A 66 -27.78 1.81 20.00
C ASP A 66 -27.00 2.70 19.02
N GLN A 67 -27.68 3.26 18.02
CA GLN A 67 -27.03 4.00 16.92
C GLN A 67 -26.23 5.21 17.42
N THR A 68 -26.72 5.93 18.42
CA THR A 68 -26.01 7.10 18.97
C THR A 68 -24.71 6.69 19.66
N LYS A 69 -24.76 5.63 20.46
CA LYS A 69 -23.58 5.06 21.11
C LYS A 69 -22.60 4.50 20.07
N LEU A 70 -23.12 3.78 19.07
CA LEU A 70 -22.32 3.21 17.99
C LEU A 70 -21.60 4.29 17.19
N GLN A 71 -22.31 5.37 16.81
CA GLN A 71 -21.71 6.50 16.11
C GLN A 71 -20.54 7.09 16.90
N TYR A 72 -20.73 7.34 18.21
CA TYR A 72 -19.66 7.84 19.05
C TYR A 72 -18.43 6.91 19.10
N MET A 73 -18.63 5.58 19.16
CA MET A 73 -17.54 4.60 19.13
C MET A 73 -16.82 4.59 17.77
N LEU A 74 -17.57 4.62 16.66
CA LEU A 74 -17.02 4.65 15.31
C LEU A 74 -16.22 5.93 15.05
N ASP A 75 -16.74 7.09 15.47
CA ASP A 75 -16.04 8.38 15.36
C ASP A 75 -14.70 8.35 16.13
N GLY A 76 -14.70 7.72 17.32
CA GLY A 76 -13.48 7.51 18.08
C GLY A 76 -12.45 6.63 17.36
N LEU A 77 -12.91 5.55 16.74
CA LEU A 77 -12.07 4.63 15.97
C LEU A 77 -11.56 5.28 14.67
N CYS A 78 -12.37 6.10 13.98
CA CYS A 78 -11.96 6.85 12.80
C CYS A 78 -10.86 7.86 13.13
N LYS A 79 -10.99 8.60 14.24
CA LYS A 79 -9.94 9.52 14.73
C LYS A 79 -8.65 8.80 15.13
N LYS A 80 -8.75 7.54 15.53
CA LYS A 80 -7.57 6.69 15.78
C LYS A 80 -6.97 6.13 14.47
N GLY A 81 -7.71 6.20 13.34
CA GLY A 81 -7.33 5.59 12.08
C GLY A 81 -7.54 4.08 12.03
N LEU A 82 -8.33 3.52 12.94
CA LEU A 82 -8.60 2.07 13.06
C LEU A 82 -9.85 1.63 12.29
N VAL A 83 -10.69 2.58 11.92
CA VAL A 83 -11.86 2.45 11.05
C VAL A 83 -11.81 3.60 10.04
N CYS A 84 -12.17 3.32 8.80
CA CYS A 84 -12.39 4.34 7.77
C CYS A 84 -13.89 4.63 7.64
N ASP A 85 -14.25 5.91 7.56
CA ASP A 85 -15.57 6.39 7.16
C ASP A 85 -15.50 6.93 5.73
N ILE A 86 -16.22 6.28 4.82
CA ILE A 86 -16.21 6.54 3.39
C ILE A 86 -17.59 7.05 2.98
N TRP A 87 -17.66 8.17 2.27
CA TRP A 87 -18.91 8.70 1.74
C TRP A 87 -19.27 7.99 0.42
N ASN A 88 -20.46 7.42 0.33
CA ASN A 88 -20.95 6.70 -0.85
C ASN A 88 -22.06 7.46 -1.61
N GLU A 89 -21.94 8.79 -1.71
CA GLU A 89 -22.93 9.72 -2.31
C GLU A 89 -24.22 9.94 -1.49
N THR A 90 -24.58 9.03 -0.59
CA THR A 90 -25.82 9.13 0.21
C THR A 90 -25.58 9.12 1.71
N GLN A 91 -24.62 8.33 2.20
CA GLN A 91 -24.31 8.15 3.62
C GLN A 91 -22.88 7.69 3.83
N TYR A 92 -22.40 7.80 5.06
CA TYR A 92 -21.13 7.21 5.43
C TYR A 92 -21.23 5.69 5.56
N GLN A 93 -20.23 5.02 4.99
CA GLN A 93 -19.95 3.60 5.15
C GLN A 93 -18.71 3.44 6.02
N TYR A 94 -18.75 2.53 6.97
CA TYR A 94 -17.64 2.27 7.89
C TYR A 94 -17.00 0.94 7.58
N MET A 95 -15.68 0.90 7.49
CA MET A 95 -14.92 -0.33 7.33
C MET A 95 -13.69 -0.35 8.24
N VAL A 96 -13.30 -1.53 8.67
CA VAL A 96 -12.06 -1.70 9.44
C VAL A 96 -10.88 -1.32 8.55
N SER A 97 -10.01 -0.45 9.02
CA SER A 97 -8.83 -0.03 8.28
C SER A 97 -7.95 -1.24 7.96
N PRO A 98 -7.51 -1.45 6.70
CA PRO A 98 -6.49 -2.45 6.39
C PRO A 98 -5.18 -2.10 7.11
N PHE A 99 -4.25 -3.04 7.20
CA PHE A 99 -2.96 -2.74 7.85
C PHE A 99 -2.15 -1.70 7.07
N VAL A 100 -2.02 -1.89 5.74
CA VAL A 100 -1.32 -1.03 4.78
C VAL A 100 -2.20 -0.90 3.52
N VAL A 101 -2.50 0.24 2.96
CA VAL A 101 -2.48 1.59 3.51
C VAL A 101 -3.66 1.72 4.46
N GLY A 102 -3.42 2.00 5.71
CA GLY A 102 -4.48 1.95 6.72
C GLY A 102 -3.96 2.22 8.11
N PHE A 103 -4.25 1.33 9.08
CA PHE A 103 -4.05 1.68 10.47
C PHE A 103 -2.59 1.90 10.86
N PHE A 104 -1.60 1.32 10.16
CA PHE A 104 -0.21 1.70 10.36
C PHE A 104 0.00 3.17 10.02
N GLU A 105 -0.38 3.57 8.79
CA GLU A 105 -0.20 4.93 8.32
C GLU A 105 -0.98 5.91 9.20
N PHE A 106 -2.26 5.64 9.43
CA PHE A 106 -3.14 6.56 10.15
C PHE A 106 -2.74 6.69 11.63
N THR A 107 -2.31 5.60 12.28
CA THR A 107 -1.78 5.65 13.65
C THR A 107 -0.51 6.50 13.72
N MET A 108 0.43 6.31 12.78
CA MET A 108 1.68 7.07 12.75
C MET A 108 1.52 8.50 12.17
N MET A 109 0.38 8.86 11.58
CA MET A 109 0.02 10.25 11.25
C MET A 109 -0.43 11.05 12.47
N ARG A 110 -0.87 10.38 13.54
CA ARG A 110 -1.35 11.07 14.75
C ARG A 110 -0.22 11.76 15.47
N THR A 111 -0.48 13.00 15.87
CA THR A 111 0.44 13.83 16.66
C THR A 111 -0.21 14.25 17.95
N GLY A 112 0.59 14.41 19.02
CA GLY A 112 0.14 14.83 20.32
C GLY A 112 1.18 14.50 21.38
N LYS A 113 1.28 15.35 22.43
CA LYS A 113 2.28 15.18 23.49
C LYS A 113 2.05 13.92 24.34
N ASP A 114 0.78 13.49 24.43
CA ASP A 114 0.39 12.37 25.29
C ASP A 114 0.26 11.03 24.51
N LEU A 115 0.65 11.01 23.21
CA LEU A 115 0.59 9.82 22.41
C LEU A 115 1.88 8.99 22.54
N PRO A 116 1.79 7.66 22.73
CA PRO A 116 2.96 6.79 22.87
C PRO A 116 3.60 6.44 21.52
N GLN A 117 3.92 7.45 20.70
CA GLN A 117 4.41 7.30 19.32
C GLN A 117 5.66 6.43 19.22
N LYS A 118 6.59 6.57 20.17
CA LYS A 118 7.79 5.72 20.22
C LYS A 118 7.41 4.25 20.42
N LYS A 119 6.49 3.97 21.34
CA LYS A 119 6.02 2.60 21.58
C LYS A 119 5.32 2.02 20.35
N TRP A 120 4.50 2.82 19.66
CA TRP A 120 3.86 2.40 18.42
C TRP A 120 4.91 2.09 17.33
N ALA A 121 5.90 2.97 17.15
CA ALA A 121 6.98 2.75 16.20
C ALA A 121 7.73 1.44 16.47
N GLU A 122 8.08 1.16 17.73
CA GLU A 122 8.72 -0.08 18.14
C GLU A 122 7.86 -1.32 17.83
N LEU A 123 6.54 -1.24 18.08
CA LEU A 123 5.61 -2.34 17.83
C LEU A 123 5.42 -2.60 16.33
N PHE A 124 5.26 -1.54 15.52
CA PHE A 124 5.14 -1.66 14.06
C PHE A 124 6.42 -2.22 13.44
N GLN A 125 7.58 -1.72 13.87
CA GLN A 125 8.88 -2.24 13.43
C GLN A 125 9.04 -3.72 13.78
N ALA A 126 8.72 -4.11 15.01
CA ALA A 126 8.80 -5.50 15.46
C ALA A 126 7.84 -6.41 14.69
N TYR A 127 6.63 -5.91 14.35
CA TYR A 127 5.66 -6.67 13.60
C TYR A 127 6.06 -6.86 12.13
N MET A 128 6.49 -5.79 11.46
CA MET A 128 6.82 -5.84 10.03
C MET A 128 8.18 -6.50 9.76
N PHE A 129 9.19 -6.26 10.61
CA PHE A 129 10.57 -6.66 10.33
C PHE A 129 11.18 -7.60 11.36
N GLY A 130 10.49 -7.91 12.46
CA GLY A 130 10.96 -8.86 13.47
C GLY A 130 10.97 -10.32 12.99
N ASN A 131 10.14 -10.62 11.99
CA ASN A 131 10.12 -11.87 11.25
C ASN A 131 9.59 -11.63 9.83
N ASN A 132 9.44 -12.69 9.02
CA ASN A 132 8.94 -12.56 7.64
C ASN A 132 7.43 -12.82 7.50
N ASP A 133 6.68 -13.04 8.59
CA ASP A 133 5.28 -13.51 8.53
C ASP A 133 4.37 -12.56 7.75
N PHE A 134 4.47 -11.25 8.03
CA PHE A 134 3.66 -10.23 7.36
C PHE A 134 3.93 -10.17 5.85
N PHE A 135 5.19 -10.10 5.46
CA PHE A 135 5.56 -10.02 4.05
C PHE A 135 5.23 -11.33 3.32
N ALA A 136 5.53 -12.48 3.91
CA ALA A 136 5.20 -13.77 3.33
C ALA A 136 3.70 -13.99 3.14
N ALA A 137 2.85 -13.54 4.08
CA ALA A 137 1.40 -13.68 3.94
C ALA A 137 0.79 -12.80 2.82
N ASN A 138 1.47 -11.72 2.44
CA ASN A 138 0.92 -10.71 1.54
C ASN A 138 1.63 -10.59 0.19
N PHE A 139 2.86 -11.09 0.05
CA PHE A 139 3.74 -10.77 -1.08
C PHE A 139 4.59 -11.96 -1.54
N GLN A 140 4.02 -13.16 -1.56
CA GLN A 140 4.71 -14.35 -2.11
C GLN A 140 4.83 -14.24 -3.64
N ASP A 141 5.77 -14.95 -4.22
CA ASP A 141 6.13 -14.87 -5.65
C ASP A 141 4.98 -15.20 -6.62
N ASP A 142 3.95 -15.92 -6.16
CA ASP A 142 2.76 -16.26 -6.95
C ASP A 142 1.68 -15.16 -6.93
N GLN A 143 1.84 -14.12 -6.12
CA GLN A 143 0.91 -12.98 -6.05
C GLN A 143 1.28 -11.93 -7.11
N GLN A 144 0.28 -11.46 -7.86
CA GLN A 144 0.47 -10.56 -9.00
C GLN A 144 -0.12 -9.16 -8.77
N VAL A 145 -0.99 -9.00 -7.76
CA VAL A 145 -1.70 -7.75 -7.50
C VAL A 145 -1.16 -7.11 -6.22
N SER A 146 -0.26 -6.15 -6.38
CA SER A 146 0.28 -5.35 -5.26
C SER A 146 -0.72 -4.33 -4.74
N ILE A 147 -0.52 -3.87 -3.51
CA ILE A 147 -1.32 -2.81 -2.88
C ILE A 147 -1.01 -1.47 -3.54
N MET A 148 0.27 -1.21 -3.80
CA MET A 148 0.78 0.03 -4.36
C MET A 148 1.61 -0.23 -5.60
N ARG A 149 1.73 0.80 -6.43
CA ARG A 149 2.59 0.82 -7.62
C ARG A 149 3.55 2.00 -7.58
N THR A 150 4.63 1.87 -8.33
CA THR A 150 5.57 2.96 -8.59
C THR A 150 5.06 3.82 -9.75
N LEU A 151 5.25 5.12 -9.65
CA LEU A 151 5.03 6.07 -10.75
C LEU A 151 6.40 6.44 -11.34
N PRO A 152 6.57 6.40 -12.69
CA PRO A 152 7.81 6.81 -13.33
C PRO A 152 7.95 8.33 -13.37
N TYR A 153 9.16 8.83 -13.41
CA TYR A 153 9.43 10.21 -13.83
C TYR A 153 9.42 10.27 -15.37
N GLU A 154 8.46 10.97 -15.95
CA GLU A 154 8.17 10.98 -17.40
C GLU A 154 9.38 11.36 -18.25
N GLU A 155 10.13 12.38 -17.83
CA GLU A 155 11.32 12.85 -18.53
C GLU A 155 12.48 11.86 -18.58
N THR A 156 12.37 10.75 -17.82
CA THR A 156 13.37 9.67 -17.84
C THR A 156 13.01 8.54 -18.80
N VAL A 157 11.80 8.56 -19.33
CA VAL A 157 11.34 7.57 -20.33
C VAL A 157 12.03 7.84 -21.66
N ALA A 158 12.48 6.78 -22.33
CA ALA A 158 13.14 6.88 -23.62
C ALA A 158 12.20 7.56 -24.64
N ASN A 159 12.76 8.46 -25.43
CA ASN A 159 12.01 9.17 -26.49
C ASN A 159 11.78 8.20 -27.67
N ASP A 160 10.82 7.31 -27.54
CA ASP A 160 10.40 6.35 -28.55
C ASP A 160 8.94 6.67 -28.92
N PRO A 161 8.61 6.89 -30.22
CA PRO A 161 7.25 7.21 -30.66
C PRO A 161 6.23 6.09 -30.39
N HIS A 162 6.68 4.89 -30.02
CA HIS A 162 5.83 3.75 -29.67
C HIS A 162 5.68 3.56 -28.16
N VAL A 163 6.27 4.44 -27.34
CA VAL A 163 6.23 4.37 -25.87
C VAL A 163 5.52 5.60 -25.32
N GLU A 164 4.39 5.38 -24.68
CA GLU A 164 3.59 6.41 -24.03
C GLU A 164 3.46 6.11 -22.53
N VAL A 165 3.59 7.16 -21.70
CA VAL A 165 3.25 7.10 -20.27
C VAL A 165 1.77 7.43 -20.15
N LEU A 166 0.98 6.49 -19.68
CA LEU A 166 -0.46 6.64 -19.59
C LEU A 166 -0.85 7.57 -18.41
N ASP A 167 -1.96 8.29 -18.52
CA ASP A 167 -2.37 9.29 -17.52
C ASP A 167 -2.43 8.74 -16.10
N TYR A 168 -2.86 7.50 -15.92
CA TYR A 168 -2.86 6.89 -14.58
C TYR A 168 -1.45 6.58 -14.04
N GLU A 169 -0.40 6.63 -14.86
CA GLU A 169 1.01 6.49 -14.44
C GLU A 169 1.70 7.85 -14.23
N ARG A 170 1.04 8.95 -14.56
CA ARG A 170 1.57 10.32 -14.47
C ARG A 170 1.13 10.96 -13.16
N ALA A 171 2.09 11.25 -12.28
CA ALA A 171 1.80 11.83 -10.97
C ALA A 171 1.04 13.17 -11.06
N GLU A 172 1.40 14.03 -12.02
CA GLU A 172 0.70 15.29 -12.26
C GLU A 172 -0.74 15.07 -12.74
N ALA A 173 -0.97 14.14 -13.68
CA ALA A 173 -2.30 13.83 -14.17
C ALA A 173 -3.23 13.33 -13.07
N LEU A 174 -2.72 12.53 -12.12
CA LEU A 174 -3.49 12.07 -10.97
C LEU A 174 -3.96 13.22 -10.06
N ILE A 175 -3.27 14.35 -10.04
CA ILE A 175 -3.61 15.54 -9.25
C ILE A 175 -4.60 16.43 -10.01
N GLN A 176 -4.51 16.51 -11.36
CA GLN A 176 -5.18 17.53 -12.18
C GLN A 176 -6.70 17.57 -11.99
N ASP A 177 -7.37 16.43 -12.00
CA ASP A 177 -8.84 16.34 -12.01
C ASP A 177 -9.45 16.23 -10.61
N LYS A 178 -8.64 16.23 -9.55
CA LYS A 178 -9.14 16.12 -8.19
C LYS A 178 -9.49 17.47 -7.59
N LYS A 179 -10.48 17.48 -6.68
CA LYS A 179 -11.00 18.69 -6.02
C LYS A 179 -10.57 18.83 -4.58
N SER A 180 -10.14 17.75 -3.95
CA SER A 180 -9.77 17.75 -2.55
C SER A 180 -8.34 17.24 -2.38
N PHE A 181 -7.57 17.95 -1.53
CA PHE A 181 -6.16 17.70 -1.28
C PHE A 181 -5.86 17.79 0.21
N ALA A 182 -5.00 16.89 0.68
CA ALA A 182 -4.52 16.91 2.05
C ALA A 182 -3.03 16.59 2.12
N VAL A 183 -2.35 17.21 3.06
CA VAL A 183 -0.95 16.91 3.40
C VAL A 183 -0.89 16.46 4.86
N GLY A 184 -0.40 15.25 5.05
CA GLY A 184 -0.19 14.63 6.35
C GLY A 184 1.27 14.31 6.62
N ILE A 185 1.53 13.82 7.83
CA ILE A 185 2.86 13.32 8.20
C ILE A 185 3.12 11.99 7.50
N CYS A 186 4.29 11.85 6.89
CA CYS A 186 4.74 10.58 6.33
C CYS A 186 4.98 9.56 7.45
N SER A 187 4.13 8.56 7.55
CA SER A 187 4.11 7.55 8.61
C SER A 187 5.43 6.79 8.74
N CYS A 188 6.02 6.38 7.61
CA CYS A 188 7.31 5.69 7.60
C CYS A 188 8.46 6.58 8.13
N ARG A 189 8.50 7.89 7.76
CA ARG A 189 9.50 8.82 8.29
C ARG A 189 9.28 9.12 9.76
N HIS A 190 8.02 9.21 10.19
CA HIS A 190 7.65 9.48 11.58
C HIS A 190 8.01 8.28 12.46
N GLU A 191 7.74 7.05 12.01
CA GLU A 191 8.19 5.83 12.66
C GLU A 191 9.72 5.82 12.84
N LYS A 192 10.49 6.01 11.75
CA LYS A 192 11.94 6.02 11.79
C LYS A 192 12.52 7.17 12.64
N HIS A 193 11.80 8.31 12.71
CA HIS A 193 12.17 9.40 13.62
C HIS A 193 12.09 8.95 15.08
N HIS A 194 11.00 8.31 15.49
CA HIS A 194 10.82 7.84 16.86
C HIS A 194 11.72 6.66 17.24
N LEU A 195 12.14 5.85 16.26
CA LEU A 195 13.15 4.80 16.46
C LEU A 195 14.59 5.33 16.50
N GLY A 196 14.83 6.58 16.11
CA GLY A 196 16.19 7.13 15.97
C GLY A 196 16.94 6.59 14.75
N GLU A 197 16.25 5.99 13.78
CA GLU A 197 16.81 5.35 12.59
C GLU A 197 16.71 6.21 11.32
N ARG A 198 16.09 7.37 11.42
CA ARG A 198 15.90 8.27 10.29
C ARG A 198 17.23 8.87 9.81
N GLN A 199 17.57 8.65 8.54
CA GLN A 199 18.82 9.15 7.94
C GLN A 199 18.63 10.44 7.10
N CYS A 200 17.40 10.75 6.68
CA CYS A 200 17.10 11.94 5.88
C CYS A 200 16.68 13.12 6.75
N THR A 201 16.93 14.34 6.25
CA THR A 201 16.53 15.61 6.88
C THR A 201 15.23 16.19 6.31
N VAL A 202 14.55 15.43 5.45
CA VAL A 202 13.31 15.84 4.75
C VAL A 202 12.20 16.13 5.77
N PRO A 203 11.35 17.15 5.59
CA PRO A 203 10.20 17.38 6.43
C PRO A 203 9.30 16.15 6.56
N LEU A 204 8.61 16.02 7.68
CA LEU A 204 7.69 14.91 7.91
C LEU A 204 6.39 15.06 7.11
N ASP A 205 5.93 16.27 6.90
CA ASP A 205 4.68 16.65 6.23
C ASP A 205 4.80 16.55 4.70
N THR A 206 4.89 15.32 4.21
CA THR A 206 5.04 14.99 2.79
C THR A 206 4.17 13.83 2.34
N CYS A 207 3.20 13.40 3.14
CA CYS A 207 2.20 12.43 2.70
C CYS A 207 1.07 13.18 1.99
N THR A 208 0.97 13.04 0.68
CA THR A 208 -0.05 13.71 -0.13
C THR A 208 -1.21 12.77 -0.42
N THR A 209 -2.41 13.24 -0.13
CA THR A 209 -3.65 12.49 -0.32
C THR A 209 -4.63 13.30 -1.15
N ILE A 210 -5.39 12.65 -2.01
CA ILE A 210 -6.28 13.28 -2.99
C ILE A 210 -7.68 12.66 -2.94
N GLY A 211 -8.68 13.43 -3.37
CA GLY A 211 -10.07 12.99 -3.46
C GLY A 211 -10.67 12.57 -2.11
N ASP A 212 -11.39 11.47 -2.07
CA ASP A 212 -12.08 10.97 -0.87
C ASP A 212 -11.12 10.58 0.26
N GLY A 213 -9.92 10.10 -0.09
CA GLY A 213 -8.87 9.85 0.89
C GLY A 213 -8.44 11.13 1.61
N ALA A 214 -8.35 12.27 0.92
CA ALA A 214 -8.06 13.55 1.54
C ALA A 214 -9.18 13.98 2.50
N GLU A 215 -10.43 13.85 2.11
CA GLU A 215 -11.57 14.21 2.96
C GLU A 215 -11.65 13.34 4.21
N PHE A 216 -11.37 12.03 4.11
CA PHE A 216 -11.26 11.14 5.26
C PHE A 216 -10.20 11.63 6.26
N LEU A 217 -8.98 11.89 5.78
CA LEU A 217 -7.89 12.32 6.66
C LEU A 217 -8.14 13.68 7.31
N ILE A 218 -8.69 14.65 6.56
CA ILE A 218 -9.02 15.98 7.07
C ILE A 218 -10.09 15.88 8.16
N ARG A 219 -11.20 15.16 7.90
CA ARG A 219 -12.31 15.00 8.82
C ARG A 219 -11.89 14.36 10.15
N ASN A 220 -10.94 13.43 10.09
CA ASN A 220 -10.44 12.72 11.26
C ASN A 220 -9.19 13.36 11.89
N ASN A 221 -8.79 14.57 11.48
CA ASN A 221 -7.63 15.30 11.97
C ASN A 221 -6.30 14.52 11.83
N LEU A 222 -6.17 13.70 10.78
CA LEU A 222 -4.97 12.94 10.44
C LEU A 222 -4.08 13.69 9.45
N ALA A 223 -4.66 14.63 8.69
CA ALA A 223 -3.95 15.51 7.78
C ALA A 223 -4.62 16.89 7.72
N ARG A 224 -3.88 17.89 7.26
CA ARG A 224 -4.41 19.22 6.99
C ARG A 224 -4.86 19.35 5.53
N ARG A 225 -5.85 20.19 5.29
CA ARG A 225 -6.26 20.57 3.93
C ARG A 225 -5.10 21.27 3.21
N SER A 226 -4.99 21.02 1.93
CA SER A 226 -3.95 21.59 1.07
C SER A 226 -4.57 22.13 -0.22
N SER A 227 -3.77 22.85 -1.01
CA SER A 227 -4.12 23.29 -2.35
C SER A 227 -3.47 22.39 -3.41
N LYS A 228 -3.93 22.51 -4.64
CA LYS A 228 -3.35 21.82 -5.80
C LYS A 228 -1.90 22.27 -6.05
N GLU A 229 -1.66 23.57 -5.91
CA GLU A 229 -0.33 24.16 -6.08
C GLU A 229 0.66 23.56 -5.09
N GLU A 230 0.29 23.46 -3.79
CA GLU A 230 1.15 22.85 -2.79
C GLU A 230 1.42 21.37 -3.08
N MET A 231 0.45 20.63 -3.64
CA MET A 231 0.66 19.23 -4.06
C MET A 231 1.72 19.13 -5.16
N LEU A 232 1.67 20.03 -6.15
CA LEU A 232 2.64 20.09 -7.24
C LEU A 232 4.03 20.51 -6.73
N ASP A 233 4.10 21.49 -5.82
CA ASP A 233 5.38 21.90 -5.19
C ASP A 233 6.04 20.75 -4.43
N ILE A 234 5.25 19.92 -3.72
CA ILE A 234 5.77 18.74 -3.02
C ILE A 234 6.26 17.69 -4.04
N LEU A 235 5.57 17.55 -5.17
CA LEU A 235 5.96 16.64 -6.23
C LEU A 235 7.31 17.06 -6.86
N ASP A 236 7.46 18.32 -7.23
CA ASP A 236 8.69 18.89 -7.79
C ASP A 236 9.87 18.75 -6.83
N ARG A 237 9.65 19.10 -5.57
CA ARG A 237 10.67 18.93 -4.54
C ARG A 237 11.09 17.47 -4.34
N SER A 238 10.15 16.54 -4.49
CA SER A 238 10.43 15.10 -4.38
C SER A 238 11.30 14.61 -5.54
N LYS A 239 11.06 15.14 -6.74
CA LYS A 239 11.87 14.89 -7.92
C LYS A 239 13.31 15.41 -7.73
N GLU A 240 13.46 16.65 -7.28
CA GLU A 240 14.78 17.23 -6.99
C GLU A 240 15.58 16.41 -5.97
N LEU A 241 14.91 15.89 -4.95
CA LEU A 241 15.49 15.05 -3.91
C LEU A 241 15.73 13.60 -4.35
N GLY A 242 15.23 13.20 -5.53
CA GLY A 242 15.34 11.84 -6.07
C GLY A 242 14.54 10.81 -5.27
N PHE A 243 13.31 11.17 -4.86
CA PHE A 243 12.41 10.23 -4.20
C PHE A 243 11.71 9.32 -5.20
N THR A 244 11.33 8.15 -4.75
CA THR A 244 10.45 7.26 -5.51
C THR A 244 9.01 7.68 -5.28
N LEU A 245 8.29 7.99 -6.35
CA LEU A 245 6.86 8.25 -6.28
C LEU A 245 6.10 6.93 -6.32
N THR A 246 5.14 6.76 -5.41
CA THR A 246 4.28 5.57 -5.36
C THR A 246 2.84 5.97 -5.10
N ALA A 247 1.90 5.19 -5.61
CA ALA A 247 0.47 5.45 -5.48
C ALA A 247 -0.31 4.15 -5.28
N ASP A 248 -1.61 4.24 -5.06
CA ASP A 248 -2.51 3.09 -5.13
C ASP A 248 -2.32 2.32 -6.44
N ASN A 249 -2.34 1.00 -6.39
CA ASN A 249 -2.31 0.18 -7.59
C ASN A 249 -3.70 0.05 -8.21
N VAL A 250 -4.25 1.18 -8.66
CA VAL A 250 -5.51 1.27 -9.42
C VAL A 250 -5.36 2.31 -10.53
N LYS A 251 -6.15 2.19 -11.61
CA LYS A 251 -6.14 3.18 -12.70
C LYS A 251 -7.02 4.38 -12.37
N GLN A 252 -8.16 4.15 -11.73
CA GLN A 252 -9.14 5.17 -11.36
C GLN A 252 -9.15 5.39 -9.86
N ASP A 253 -9.57 6.59 -9.44
CA ASP A 253 -9.77 6.98 -8.05
C ASP A 253 -8.59 6.71 -7.11
N VAL A 254 -7.39 6.99 -7.61
CA VAL A 254 -6.18 6.99 -6.80
C VAL A 254 -6.37 7.92 -5.60
N GLY A 255 -6.15 7.42 -4.39
CA GLY A 255 -6.39 8.16 -3.16
C GLY A 255 -5.18 8.92 -2.61
N PHE A 256 -3.96 8.57 -3.03
CA PHE A 256 -2.74 9.19 -2.49
C PHE A 256 -1.55 9.06 -3.44
N ILE A 257 -0.55 9.93 -3.23
CA ILE A 257 0.80 9.80 -3.80
C ILE A 257 1.79 9.86 -2.64
N CYS A 258 2.60 8.82 -2.48
CA CYS A 258 3.68 8.78 -1.49
C CYS A 258 5.00 9.24 -2.11
N HIS A 259 5.79 9.97 -1.34
CA HIS A 259 7.10 10.52 -1.70
C HIS A 259 8.19 9.76 -0.93
N CYS A 260 8.57 8.59 -1.43
CA CYS A 260 9.31 7.57 -0.70
C CYS A 260 10.83 7.79 -0.79
N CYS A 261 11.49 7.93 0.36
CA CYS A 261 12.96 7.86 0.44
C CYS A 261 13.42 6.42 0.77
N GLY A 262 14.52 6.00 0.19
CA GLY A 262 15.06 4.65 0.39
C GLY A 262 15.45 4.35 1.85
N CYS A 263 15.71 5.36 2.70
CA CYS A 263 16.10 5.14 4.10
C CYS A 263 14.94 4.87 5.06
N CYS A 264 13.72 5.41 4.77
CA CYS A 264 12.62 5.34 5.73
C CYS A 264 11.43 4.49 5.27
N CYS A 265 11.16 4.41 3.96
CA CYS A 265 9.96 3.75 3.45
C CYS A 265 9.94 2.25 3.78
N ASN A 266 8.92 1.81 4.52
CA ASN A 266 8.80 0.41 4.94
C ASN A 266 8.57 -0.54 3.76
N LEU A 267 7.91 -0.11 2.67
CA LEU A 267 7.72 -0.94 1.49
C LEU A 267 9.02 -1.11 0.70
N LEU A 268 9.78 -0.03 0.48
CA LEU A 268 11.10 -0.11 -0.17
C LEU A 268 12.08 -0.94 0.66
N ASN A 269 12.06 -0.77 1.99
CA ASN A 269 12.85 -1.59 2.90
C ASN A 269 12.38 -3.05 2.89
N GLY A 270 11.07 -3.30 2.78
CA GLY A 270 10.51 -4.64 2.61
C GLY A 270 11.07 -5.34 1.39
N VAL A 271 11.09 -4.68 0.21
CA VAL A 271 11.69 -5.24 -1.03
C VAL A 271 13.16 -5.59 -0.81
N ARG A 272 13.93 -4.71 -0.16
CA ARG A 272 15.35 -4.97 0.12
C ARG A 272 15.57 -6.11 1.09
N HIS A 273 14.76 -6.17 2.15
CA HIS A 273 14.90 -7.12 3.25
C HIS A 273 14.47 -8.54 2.84
N THR A 274 13.35 -8.66 2.12
CA THR A 274 12.75 -9.96 1.81
C THR A 274 13.08 -10.47 0.40
N GLY A 275 13.39 -9.56 -0.52
CA GLY A 275 13.53 -9.87 -1.95
C GLY A 275 12.20 -10.01 -2.70
N TYR A 276 11.04 -9.90 -2.05
CA TYR A 276 9.74 -9.95 -2.73
C TYR A 276 9.53 -8.73 -3.60
N THR A 277 9.55 -8.91 -4.92
CA THR A 277 9.44 -7.82 -5.91
C THR A 277 8.02 -7.31 -6.10
N ASN A 278 7.02 -8.03 -5.58
CA ASN A 278 5.60 -7.68 -5.66
C ASN A 278 5.06 -6.91 -4.44
N ILE A 279 5.92 -6.55 -3.48
CA ILE A 279 5.57 -5.63 -2.39
C ILE A 279 5.12 -4.29 -2.97
N LEU A 280 5.87 -3.81 -3.95
CA LEU A 280 5.60 -2.61 -4.71
C LEU A 280 5.70 -2.96 -6.20
N ILE A 281 4.58 -2.93 -6.91
CA ILE A 281 4.64 -3.28 -8.33
C ILE A 281 5.39 -2.19 -9.09
N SER A 282 6.22 -2.60 -10.04
CA SER A 282 6.94 -1.66 -10.90
C SER A 282 5.94 -0.85 -11.74
N SER A 283 6.38 0.30 -12.23
CA SER A 283 5.71 0.97 -13.33
C SER A 283 5.76 0.08 -14.59
N SER A 284 5.09 0.48 -15.65
CA SER A 284 5.18 -0.23 -16.94
C SER A 284 6.57 -0.16 -17.58
N PHE A 285 7.58 0.32 -16.84
CA PHE A 285 8.92 0.58 -17.32
C PHE A 285 9.98 -0.11 -16.47
N VAL A 286 11.19 -0.26 -17.05
CA VAL A 286 12.43 -0.67 -16.36
C VAL A 286 13.57 0.23 -16.82
N ALA A 287 14.58 0.39 -15.97
CA ALA A 287 15.78 1.13 -16.34
C ALA A 287 16.65 0.32 -17.31
N GLU A 288 17.21 0.99 -18.30
CA GLU A 288 18.22 0.46 -19.22
C GLU A 288 19.45 1.35 -19.21
N CYS A 289 20.63 0.75 -19.36
CA CYS A 289 21.91 1.45 -19.38
C CYS A 289 22.54 1.38 -20.78
N ASN A 290 22.76 2.55 -21.39
CA ASN A 290 23.67 2.65 -22.53
C ASN A 290 25.11 2.54 -22.02
N THR A 291 25.73 1.42 -22.25
CA THR A 291 27.08 1.10 -21.77
C THR A 291 28.16 1.93 -22.46
N GLU A 292 27.90 2.48 -23.64
CA GLU A 292 28.84 3.35 -24.37
C GLU A 292 28.93 4.75 -23.76
N GLU A 293 27.83 5.23 -23.15
CA GLU A 293 27.75 6.53 -22.47
C GLU A 293 28.04 6.43 -20.97
N CYS A 294 28.03 5.22 -20.40
CA CYS A 294 28.21 5.02 -18.96
C CYS A 294 29.67 5.26 -18.55
N ILE A 295 29.91 6.27 -17.72
CA ILE A 295 31.23 6.61 -17.18
C ILE A 295 31.64 5.83 -15.92
N GLY A 296 30.84 4.88 -15.45
CA GLY A 296 31.16 4.00 -14.32
C GLY A 296 31.16 4.69 -12.95
N CYS A 297 30.49 5.83 -12.75
CA CYS A 297 30.54 6.63 -11.50
C CYS A 297 29.81 6.04 -10.30
N GLY A 298 28.95 5.04 -10.49
CA GLY A 298 28.22 4.34 -9.42
C GLY A 298 27.14 5.15 -8.70
N VAL A 299 26.74 6.33 -9.22
CA VAL A 299 25.68 7.17 -8.59
C VAL A 299 24.34 6.41 -8.62
N CYS A 300 24.02 5.77 -9.73
CA CYS A 300 22.78 5.01 -9.90
C CYS A 300 22.64 3.83 -8.93
N GLU A 301 23.73 3.10 -8.67
CA GLU A 301 23.77 2.02 -7.66
C GLU A 301 23.43 2.58 -6.27
N ARG A 302 24.11 3.64 -5.84
CA ARG A 302 23.88 4.26 -4.51
C ARG A 302 22.50 4.92 -4.35
N LYS A 303 21.87 5.32 -5.46
CA LYS A 303 20.56 6.00 -5.47
C LYS A 303 19.40 5.06 -5.71
N CYS A 304 19.66 3.81 -6.10
CA CYS A 304 18.60 2.84 -6.31
C CYS A 304 17.87 2.54 -4.98
N PRO A 305 16.55 2.76 -4.89
CA PRO A 305 15.82 2.60 -3.63
C PRO A 305 15.65 1.13 -3.21
N VAL A 306 15.89 0.17 -4.11
CA VAL A 306 15.68 -1.27 -3.90
C VAL A 306 16.89 -2.13 -4.28
N ASP A 307 18.06 -1.52 -4.45
CA ASP A 307 19.32 -2.20 -4.78
C ASP A 307 19.24 -3.05 -6.08
N ALA A 308 18.48 -2.56 -7.07
CA ALA A 308 18.33 -3.22 -8.37
C ALA A 308 19.46 -2.90 -9.36
N ILE A 309 20.49 -2.16 -8.96
CA ILE A 309 21.59 -1.76 -9.83
C ILE A 309 22.91 -2.15 -9.17
N SER A 310 23.79 -2.80 -9.93
CA SER A 310 25.15 -3.14 -9.51
C SER A 310 26.18 -2.64 -10.52
N MET A 311 27.36 -2.26 -10.04
CA MET A 311 28.47 -1.86 -10.91
C MET A 311 29.33 -3.06 -11.24
N GLN A 312 29.32 -3.52 -12.51
CA GLN A 312 30.08 -4.68 -12.96
C GLN A 312 31.26 -4.27 -13.87
N PRO A 313 32.37 -5.01 -13.85
CA PRO A 313 33.49 -4.76 -14.73
C PRO A 313 33.07 -4.81 -16.21
N GLN A 314 33.53 -3.86 -17.00
CA GLN A 314 33.34 -3.87 -18.45
C GLN A 314 34.69 -3.78 -19.17
N TYR A 315 34.88 -4.65 -20.14
CA TYR A 315 36.05 -4.66 -21.00
C TYR A 315 35.65 -4.17 -22.40
N GLY A 316 36.15 -3.03 -22.84
CA GLY A 316 36.00 -2.63 -24.24
C GLY A 316 35.55 -1.20 -24.55
N ALA A 317 34.68 -0.57 -23.78
CA ALA A 317 34.19 0.79 -24.03
C ALA A 317 35.27 1.87 -23.73
N VAL A 318 35.40 2.86 -24.59
CA VAL A 318 36.31 4.02 -24.41
C VAL A 318 35.47 5.28 -24.41
N ILE A 319 35.47 6.04 -23.28
CA ILE A 319 34.82 7.34 -23.17
C ILE A 319 35.90 8.39 -22.89
N ASP A 320 35.95 9.46 -23.67
CA ASP A 320 36.97 10.54 -23.55
C ASP A 320 38.41 10.01 -23.47
N GLY A 321 38.73 8.95 -24.24
CA GLY A 321 40.05 8.33 -24.21
C GLY A 321 40.37 7.46 -22.99
N LYS A 322 39.40 7.29 -22.07
CA LYS A 322 39.52 6.42 -20.90
C LYS A 322 38.41 5.36 -20.93
N ARG A 323 38.78 4.13 -20.63
CA ARG A 323 37.80 3.05 -20.44
C ARG A 323 37.24 3.11 -19.03
N PRO A 324 35.90 3.14 -18.85
CA PRO A 324 35.35 2.95 -17.52
C PRO A 324 35.64 1.51 -17.07
N ASN A 325 36.16 1.37 -15.85
CA ASN A 325 36.44 0.05 -15.27
C ASN A 325 35.16 -0.73 -14.95
N LYS A 326 34.01 -0.04 -14.89
CA LYS A 326 32.70 -0.60 -14.51
C LYS A 326 31.58 0.08 -15.25
N VAL A 327 30.48 -0.65 -15.44
CA VAL A 327 29.21 -0.13 -15.95
C VAL A 327 28.06 -0.56 -15.06
N ALA A 328 26.95 0.17 -15.13
CA ALA A 328 25.72 -0.17 -14.44
C ALA A 328 25.04 -1.36 -15.10
N VAL A 329 24.72 -2.38 -14.31
CA VAL A 329 23.91 -3.53 -14.72
C VAL A 329 22.64 -3.52 -13.87
N ILE A 330 21.50 -3.62 -14.52
CA ILE A 330 20.19 -3.52 -13.91
C ILE A 330 19.59 -4.92 -13.75
N ASP A 331 19.18 -5.25 -12.52
CA ASP A 331 18.30 -6.38 -12.24
C ASP A 331 16.86 -5.95 -12.60
N THR A 332 16.39 -6.39 -13.77
CA THR A 332 15.08 -6.01 -14.33
C THR A 332 13.92 -6.62 -13.54
N ASP A 333 14.12 -7.72 -12.84
CA ASP A 333 13.09 -8.33 -12.00
C ASP A 333 12.86 -7.52 -10.72
N ARG A 334 13.89 -6.87 -10.22
CA ARG A 334 13.86 -6.03 -9.01
C ARG A 334 13.60 -4.55 -9.32
N CYS A 335 13.83 -4.12 -10.54
CA CYS A 335 13.68 -2.72 -10.95
C CYS A 335 12.22 -2.26 -10.86
N LEU A 336 11.98 -1.17 -10.14
CA LEU A 336 10.65 -0.58 -9.98
C LEU A 336 10.23 0.35 -11.12
N GLY A 337 11.12 0.67 -12.05
CA GLY A 337 10.83 1.61 -13.13
C GLY A 337 10.52 3.03 -12.65
N CYS A 338 11.06 3.45 -11.50
CA CYS A 338 10.79 4.75 -10.90
C CYS A 338 11.54 5.93 -11.56
N GLY A 339 12.61 5.67 -12.33
CA GLY A 339 13.39 6.70 -13.02
C GLY A 339 14.41 7.45 -12.15
N VAL A 340 14.47 7.22 -10.82
CA VAL A 340 15.40 7.94 -9.92
C VAL A 340 16.87 7.83 -10.36
N CYS A 341 17.30 6.67 -10.83
CA CYS A 341 18.65 6.45 -11.34
C CYS A 341 18.93 7.28 -12.61
N ALA A 342 17.95 7.42 -13.49
CA ALA A 342 18.06 8.18 -14.73
C ALA A 342 18.08 9.69 -14.47
N LEU A 343 17.23 10.21 -13.53
CA LEU A 343 17.27 11.60 -13.07
C LEU A 343 18.66 12.01 -12.56
N GLN A 344 19.34 11.11 -11.86
CA GLN A 344 20.64 11.37 -11.24
C GLN A 344 21.82 11.05 -12.16
N CYS A 345 21.59 10.55 -13.38
CA CYS A 345 22.63 10.19 -14.33
C CYS A 345 23.08 11.40 -15.14
N LYS A 346 24.18 12.03 -14.75
CA LYS A 346 24.73 13.22 -15.47
C LYS A 346 25.03 12.96 -16.95
N PRO A 347 25.67 11.83 -17.35
CA PRO A 347 25.93 11.54 -18.77
C PRO A 347 24.67 11.07 -19.52
N LYS A 348 23.51 10.98 -18.84
CA LYS A 348 22.24 10.48 -19.40
C LYS A 348 22.32 9.07 -20.01
N ALA A 349 23.24 8.26 -19.53
CA ALA A 349 23.41 6.86 -19.93
C ALA A 349 22.30 5.93 -19.43
N LEU A 350 21.38 6.40 -18.59
CA LEU A 350 20.25 5.64 -18.07
C LEU A 350 18.94 6.25 -18.53
N THR A 351 18.07 5.41 -19.06
CA THR A 351 16.70 5.76 -19.46
C THR A 351 15.74 4.70 -18.98
N LEU A 352 14.44 5.01 -18.95
CA LEU A 352 13.38 4.03 -18.76
C LEU A 352 12.89 3.52 -20.11
N VAL A 353 12.84 2.21 -20.26
CA VAL A 353 12.28 1.52 -21.44
C VAL A 353 11.08 0.68 -21.00
N LYS A 354 10.19 0.33 -21.92
CA LYS A 354 9.00 -0.45 -21.61
C LYS A 354 9.39 -1.84 -21.06
N ALA A 355 8.79 -2.22 -19.92
CA ALA A 355 9.00 -3.52 -19.34
C ALA A 355 8.38 -4.63 -20.20
N THR A 356 9.05 -5.77 -20.30
CA THR A 356 8.52 -6.97 -21.00
C THR A 356 7.51 -7.73 -20.14
N LYS A 357 7.63 -7.63 -18.80
CA LYS A 357 6.72 -8.27 -17.85
C LYS A 357 5.38 -7.55 -17.83
N ARG A 358 4.30 -8.30 -18.06
CA ARG A 358 2.94 -7.74 -17.95
C ARG A 358 2.59 -7.49 -16.48
N ILE A 359 2.22 -6.27 -16.19
CA ILE A 359 1.81 -5.80 -14.86
C ILE A 359 0.28 -5.70 -14.83
N ILE A 360 -0.33 -6.11 -13.71
CA ILE A 360 -1.76 -5.99 -13.49
C ILE A 360 -2.03 -4.71 -12.71
N HIS A 361 -2.66 -3.74 -13.38
CA HIS A 361 -3.24 -2.56 -12.75
C HIS A 361 -4.76 -2.72 -12.75
N PRO A 362 -5.39 -3.00 -11.59
CA PRO A 362 -6.84 -3.03 -11.46
C PRO A 362 -7.48 -1.70 -11.90
N GLU A 363 -8.70 -1.74 -12.40
CA GLU A 363 -9.39 -0.52 -12.82
C GLU A 363 -9.66 0.39 -11.62
N ASP A 364 -10.12 -0.18 -10.50
CA ASP A 364 -10.50 0.54 -9.29
C ASP A 364 -10.20 -0.25 -8.01
N THR A 365 -10.54 0.33 -6.87
CA THR A 365 -10.33 -0.27 -5.55
C THR A 365 -11.17 -1.55 -5.35
N PHE A 366 -12.36 -1.65 -5.97
CA PHE A 366 -13.17 -2.87 -5.90
C PHE A 366 -12.44 -4.04 -6.58
N GLU A 367 -12.02 -3.86 -7.82
CA GLU A 367 -11.27 -4.90 -8.55
C GLU A 367 -10.00 -5.29 -7.81
N ARG A 368 -9.23 -4.32 -7.32
CA ARG A 368 -8.04 -4.59 -6.50
C ARG A 368 -8.36 -5.43 -5.26
N ALA A 369 -9.40 -5.06 -4.51
CA ALA A 369 -9.80 -5.77 -3.29
C ALA A 369 -10.18 -7.22 -3.56
N ILE A 370 -10.96 -7.47 -4.62
CA ILE A 370 -11.36 -8.82 -5.03
C ILE A 370 -10.16 -9.66 -5.45
N LEU A 371 -9.31 -9.13 -6.33
CA LEU A 371 -8.15 -9.87 -6.83
C LEU A 371 -7.14 -10.17 -5.72
N GLN A 372 -6.82 -9.21 -4.86
CA GLN A 372 -5.95 -9.42 -3.71
C GLN A 372 -6.52 -10.43 -2.72
N SER A 373 -7.81 -10.35 -2.42
CA SER A 373 -8.46 -11.30 -1.52
C SER A 373 -8.49 -12.72 -2.10
N LEU A 374 -8.64 -12.86 -3.43
CA LEU A 374 -8.57 -14.15 -4.12
C LEU A 374 -7.15 -14.73 -4.02
N GLU A 375 -6.12 -13.95 -4.30
CA GLU A 375 -4.73 -14.39 -4.20
C GLU A 375 -4.36 -14.81 -2.77
N ARG A 376 -4.77 -14.04 -1.78
CA ARG A 376 -4.47 -14.26 -0.35
C ARG A 376 -5.39 -15.28 0.33
N GLY A 377 -6.42 -15.76 -0.39
CA GLY A 377 -7.37 -16.77 0.11
C GLY A 377 -8.31 -16.24 1.18
N THR A 378 -8.67 -14.95 1.13
CA THR A 378 -9.60 -14.28 2.06
C THR A 378 -10.91 -13.82 1.41
N LEU A 379 -11.07 -14.02 0.10
CA LEU A 379 -12.24 -13.54 -0.67
C LEU A 379 -13.59 -14.01 -0.09
N GLN A 380 -13.67 -15.23 0.43
CA GLN A 380 -14.88 -15.76 1.06
C GLN A 380 -15.38 -14.88 2.23
N ASN A 381 -14.51 -14.12 2.89
CA ASN A 381 -14.89 -13.24 3.98
C ASN A 381 -15.59 -11.97 3.47
N LEU A 382 -15.25 -11.52 2.27
CA LEU A 382 -15.94 -10.41 1.61
C LEU A 382 -17.30 -10.88 1.03
N LEU A 383 -17.40 -12.13 0.56
CA LEU A 383 -18.64 -12.66 -0.02
C LEU A 383 -19.70 -12.98 1.06
N PHE A 384 -19.27 -13.47 2.20
CA PHE A 384 -20.11 -13.90 3.32
C PHE A 384 -19.67 -13.13 4.59
N ASP A 385 -20.11 -11.90 4.74
CA ASP A 385 -19.53 -10.97 5.70
C ASP A 385 -20.36 -10.75 6.98
N ASN A 386 -21.49 -11.45 7.15
CA ASN A 386 -22.27 -11.41 8.39
C ASN A 386 -21.66 -12.31 9.46
N PRO A 387 -21.07 -11.73 10.53
CA PRO A 387 -20.41 -12.52 11.58
C PRO A 387 -21.40 -13.36 12.41
N ASN A 388 -22.68 -12.99 12.43
CA ASN A 388 -23.71 -13.65 13.24
C ASN A 388 -24.47 -14.77 12.50
N SER A 389 -24.19 -14.95 11.18
CA SER A 389 -24.86 -15.98 10.37
C SER A 389 -24.11 -17.31 10.39
N THR A 390 -24.72 -18.33 10.96
CA THR A 390 -24.18 -19.70 10.93
C THR A 390 -24.14 -20.25 9.51
N ALA A 391 -25.13 -19.92 8.67
CA ALA A 391 -25.18 -20.30 7.27
C ALA A 391 -24.01 -19.68 6.49
N GLU A 392 -23.75 -18.38 6.68
CA GLU A 392 -22.61 -17.73 6.04
C GLU A 392 -21.26 -18.24 6.56
N THR A 393 -21.17 -18.60 7.83
CA THR A 393 -19.97 -19.21 8.41
C THR A 393 -19.67 -20.56 7.74
N PHE A 394 -20.71 -21.37 7.51
CA PHE A 394 -20.58 -22.63 6.76
C PHE A 394 -20.15 -22.36 5.30
N MET A 395 -20.81 -21.41 4.62
CA MET A 395 -20.49 -21.05 3.22
C MET A 395 -19.06 -20.50 3.10
N ARG A 396 -18.58 -19.70 4.06
CA ARG A 396 -17.17 -19.26 4.10
C ARG A 396 -16.20 -20.44 4.09
N SER A 397 -16.50 -21.49 4.86
CA SER A 397 -15.64 -22.67 4.93
C SER A 397 -15.64 -23.45 3.61
N VAL A 398 -16.80 -23.68 3.02
CA VAL A 398 -16.95 -24.46 1.77
C VAL A 398 -16.36 -23.69 0.58
N ILE A 399 -16.81 -22.47 0.36
CA ILE A 399 -16.37 -21.62 -0.77
C ILE A 399 -14.90 -21.22 -0.60
N GLY A 400 -14.46 -20.92 0.64
CA GLY A 400 -13.07 -20.64 0.92
C GLY A 400 -12.14 -21.80 0.60
N GLY A 401 -12.55 -23.04 0.91
CA GLY A 401 -11.80 -24.23 0.50
C GLY A 401 -11.67 -24.34 -1.03
N PHE A 402 -12.76 -24.10 -1.76
CA PHE A 402 -12.77 -24.12 -3.23
C PHE A 402 -11.90 -23.00 -3.84
N LEU A 403 -12.04 -21.75 -3.37
CA LEU A 403 -11.28 -20.60 -3.89
C LEU A 403 -9.78 -20.69 -3.62
N LYS A 404 -9.36 -21.47 -2.61
CA LYS A 404 -7.94 -21.71 -2.30
C LYS A 404 -7.25 -22.71 -3.22
N LEU A 405 -8.02 -23.46 -4.03
CA LEU A 405 -7.43 -24.41 -4.97
C LEU A 405 -6.57 -23.70 -6.03
N PRO A 406 -5.30 -24.07 -6.24
CA PRO A 406 -4.40 -23.38 -7.17
C PRO A 406 -4.96 -23.30 -8.61
N ALA A 407 -5.62 -24.35 -9.08
CA ALA A 407 -6.25 -24.38 -10.40
C ALA A 407 -7.38 -23.35 -10.52
N VAL A 408 -8.20 -23.19 -9.49
CA VAL A 408 -9.30 -22.22 -9.44
C VAL A 408 -8.75 -20.79 -9.42
N LYS A 409 -7.79 -20.50 -8.54
CA LYS A 409 -7.10 -19.21 -8.50
C LYS A 409 -6.53 -18.84 -9.86
N LYS A 410 -5.73 -19.73 -10.46
CA LYS A 410 -5.11 -19.51 -11.76
C LYS A 410 -6.14 -19.21 -12.87
N GLN A 411 -7.27 -19.90 -12.87
CA GLN A 411 -8.34 -19.65 -13.84
C GLN A 411 -9.03 -18.30 -13.62
N LEU A 412 -9.39 -17.96 -12.37
CA LEU A 412 -10.07 -16.70 -12.02
C LEU A 412 -9.17 -15.48 -12.20
N MET A 413 -7.85 -15.63 -12.01
CA MET A 413 -6.85 -14.57 -12.27
C MET A 413 -6.53 -14.42 -13.77
N GLY A 414 -6.84 -15.41 -14.60
CA GLY A 414 -6.59 -15.41 -16.03
C GLY A 414 -7.50 -14.44 -16.79
N ASP A 415 -6.97 -13.75 -17.80
CA ASP A 415 -7.65 -12.68 -18.54
C ASP A 415 -9.06 -13.02 -19.06
N LYS A 416 -9.25 -14.27 -19.51
CA LYS A 416 -10.54 -14.69 -20.11
C LYS A 416 -11.69 -14.81 -19.10
N LEU A 417 -11.39 -15.21 -17.86
CA LEU A 417 -12.41 -15.40 -16.82
C LEU A 417 -12.47 -14.25 -15.83
N ARG A 418 -11.37 -13.52 -15.64
CA ARG A 418 -11.27 -12.42 -14.70
C ARG A 418 -12.37 -11.37 -14.90
N SER A 419 -12.54 -10.85 -16.10
CA SER A 419 -13.57 -9.85 -16.40
C SER A 419 -14.97 -10.37 -16.08
N ARG A 420 -15.31 -11.58 -16.53
CA ARG A 420 -16.65 -12.19 -16.25
C ARG A 420 -16.86 -12.42 -14.75
N PHE A 421 -15.84 -12.84 -14.06
CA PHE A 421 -15.89 -13.06 -12.62
C PHE A 421 -16.13 -11.74 -11.88
N LEU A 422 -15.38 -10.69 -12.21
CA LEU A 422 -15.53 -9.36 -11.64
C LEU A 422 -16.92 -8.77 -11.96
N ASP A 423 -17.39 -8.83 -13.20
CA ASP A 423 -18.72 -8.38 -13.58
C ASP A 423 -19.83 -9.10 -12.80
N THR A 424 -19.66 -10.40 -12.54
CA THR A 424 -20.61 -11.15 -11.73
C THR A 424 -20.62 -10.64 -10.29
N LEU A 425 -19.44 -10.39 -9.71
CA LEU A 425 -19.34 -9.89 -8.34
C LEU A 425 -19.87 -8.48 -8.20
N ARG A 426 -19.65 -7.56 -9.18
CA ARG A 426 -20.24 -6.21 -9.19
C ARG A 426 -21.77 -6.27 -9.15
N LYS A 427 -22.38 -7.08 -10.01
CA LYS A 427 -23.84 -7.28 -10.02
C LYS A 427 -24.40 -7.81 -8.70
N VAL A 428 -23.67 -8.72 -8.04
CA VAL A 428 -24.05 -9.24 -6.71
C VAL A 428 -23.85 -8.19 -5.61
N ALA A 429 -22.85 -7.33 -5.74
CA ALA A 429 -22.59 -6.24 -4.80
C ALA A 429 -23.58 -5.06 -4.95
N GLY A 430 -24.30 -4.99 -6.07
CA GLY A 430 -25.23 -3.88 -6.37
C GLY A 430 -24.54 -2.65 -6.94
N GLU A 431 -23.35 -2.83 -7.53
CA GLU A 431 -22.58 -1.80 -8.22
C GLU A 431 -22.75 -1.88 -9.75
#